data_ad2c43cc5ca1235e3a75a2c2b0aa787e
#
_entry.id   ad2c43cc5ca1235e3a75a2c2b0aa787e
#
_cell.length_a   1.000
_cell.length_b   1.000
_cell.length_c   1.000
_cell.angle_alpha   90.00
_cell.angle_beta   90.00
_cell.angle_gamma   90.00
#
_symmetry.space_group_name_H-M   'P 1'
#
loop_
_entity.id
_entity.type
_entity.pdbx_description
1 polymer ?
#
loop_
_entity_poly.entity_id
_entity_poly.type
_entity_poly.pdbx_seq_one_letter_code
_entity_poly.pdbx_strand_id
1 'polypeptide(L)'
;MDIGRSFAYITEDQEWWKKVLLGGLISLIPIVGQLYVLGYVLETLKNVIAGREVPLPEIGDDFGGKLIKGLLLWVITFVYFLPLTLLSTCSGVGSPIFTEIIDDPDAVGAVIGVWSGCFGCLSLVVGIVVGLLLPFAWSKYAETDQLGEAFKLGQIFGMLKNNIGPAIIVLLVNGLAGLAAMIVGSILCGIGLIFTFFYAQLVTAFLYGALYNKAKATVL
;
A
#
# COMPACT_ATOMS: atom_id res chain seq x y z
N MET A 1 -11.28 10.26 -12.93
CA MET A 1 -10.55 10.15 -11.65
C MET A 1 -9.78 11.44 -11.49
N ASP A 2 -10.06 12.19 -10.45
CA ASP A 2 -9.40 13.46 -10.17
C ASP A 2 -8.24 13.21 -9.20
N ILE A 3 -7.01 13.29 -9.73
CA ILE A 3 -5.79 13.07 -8.94
C ILE A 3 -5.54 14.25 -8.00
N GLY A 4 -5.87 15.48 -8.43
CA GLY A 4 -5.72 16.66 -7.59
C GLY A 4 -6.54 16.56 -6.31
N ARG A 5 -7.76 16.05 -6.42
CA ARG A 5 -8.64 15.84 -5.27
C ARG A 5 -8.08 14.81 -4.27
N SER A 6 -7.27 13.84 -4.72
CA SER A 6 -6.67 12.86 -3.80
C SER A 6 -5.72 13.48 -2.76
N PHE A 7 -5.19 14.65 -3.04
CA PHE A 7 -4.37 15.42 -2.09
C PHE A 7 -5.19 16.48 -1.35
N ALA A 8 -6.17 17.08 -2.02
CA ALA A 8 -6.95 18.18 -1.47
C ALA A 8 -8.05 17.73 -0.49
N TYR A 9 -8.67 16.56 -0.70
CA TYR A 9 -9.80 16.09 0.10
C TYR A 9 -9.52 16.02 1.62
N ILE A 10 -8.25 15.77 1.97
CA ILE A 10 -7.83 15.71 3.38
C ILE A 10 -8.04 17.07 4.03
N THR A 11 -7.69 18.16 3.34
CA THR A 11 -7.82 19.54 3.83
C THR A 11 -9.24 20.09 3.73
N GLU A 12 -10.17 19.41 3.06
CA GLU A 12 -11.60 19.73 3.04
C GLU A 12 -12.26 19.45 4.41
N ASP A 13 -11.69 18.56 5.22
CA ASP A 13 -12.13 18.30 6.59
C ASP A 13 -11.63 19.41 7.53
N GLN A 14 -12.53 20.02 8.32
CA GLN A 14 -12.17 21.10 9.23
C GLN A 14 -11.18 20.69 10.33
N GLU A 15 -11.16 19.40 10.68
CA GLU A 15 -10.29 18.85 11.72
C GLU A 15 -9.12 18.02 11.16
N TRP A 16 -8.83 18.13 9.85
CA TRP A 16 -7.82 17.33 9.17
C TRP A 16 -6.46 17.32 9.88
N TRP A 17 -6.01 18.46 10.38
CA TRP A 17 -4.71 18.59 11.05
C TRP A 17 -4.65 17.79 12.35
N LYS A 18 -5.75 17.76 13.13
CA LYS A 18 -5.87 16.94 14.34
C LYS A 18 -5.85 15.47 13.98
N LYS A 19 -6.58 15.08 12.92
CA LYS A 19 -6.65 13.70 12.44
C LYS A 19 -5.28 13.23 11.94
N VAL A 20 -4.55 14.06 11.22
CA VAL A 20 -3.18 13.73 10.77
C VAL A 20 -2.19 13.67 11.94
N LEU A 21 -2.26 14.59 12.89
CA LEU A 21 -1.40 14.56 14.07
C LEU A 21 -1.67 13.34 14.95
N LEU A 22 -2.92 13.07 15.30
CA LEU A 22 -3.28 11.95 16.14
C LEU A 22 -3.01 10.61 15.45
N GLY A 23 -3.35 10.48 14.17
CA GLY A 23 -3.05 9.28 13.38
C GLY A 23 -1.54 9.00 13.28
N GLY A 24 -0.75 10.05 13.07
CA GLY A 24 0.72 9.96 13.12
C GLY A 24 1.22 9.52 14.50
N LEU A 25 0.76 10.14 15.58
CA LEU A 25 1.15 9.75 16.94
C LEU A 25 0.75 8.30 17.29
N ILE A 26 -0.45 7.88 16.89
CA ILE A 26 -0.88 6.48 17.07
C ILE A 26 0.04 5.53 16.31
N SER A 27 0.51 5.91 15.11
CA SER A 27 1.41 5.07 14.31
C SER A 27 2.77 4.79 14.99
N LEU A 28 3.15 5.58 16.01
CA LEU A 28 4.35 5.34 16.83
C LEU A 28 4.22 4.10 17.72
N ILE A 29 3.00 3.68 18.04
CA ILE A 29 2.78 2.49 18.86
C ILE A 29 3.07 1.27 17.99
N PRO A 30 4.13 0.49 18.27
CA PRO A 30 4.48 -0.67 17.44
C PRO A 30 3.31 -1.65 17.37
N ILE A 31 3.10 -2.23 16.19
CA ILE A 31 2.06 -3.22 15.88
C ILE A 31 0.65 -2.66 16.04
N VAL A 32 0.21 -2.31 17.24
CA VAL A 32 -1.18 -1.85 17.52
C VAL A 32 -1.50 -0.56 16.78
N GLY A 33 -0.59 0.41 16.79
CA GLY A 33 -0.79 1.68 16.08
C GLY A 33 -0.83 1.49 14.57
N GLN A 34 0.03 0.64 14.03
CA GLN A 34 0.04 0.33 12.60
C GLN A 34 -1.26 -0.36 12.15
N LEU A 35 -1.76 -1.30 12.95
CA LEU A 35 -3.04 -1.96 12.68
C LEU A 35 -4.21 -0.98 12.74
N TYR A 36 -4.21 -0.08 13.74
CA TYR A 36 -5.23 0.95 13.85
C TYR A 36 -5.23 1.88 12.62
N VAL A 37 -4.03 2.33 12.20
CA VAL A 37 -3.86 3.18 11.01
C VAL A 37 -4.37 2.48 9.75
N LEU A 38 -4.04 1.20 9.56
CA LEU A 38 -4.57 0.42 8.43
C LEU A 38 -6.11 0.32 8.45
N GLY A 39 -6.70 0.14 9.63
CA GLY A 39 -8.16 0.16 9.80
C GLY A 39 -8.77 1.52 9.48
N TYR A 40 -8.12 2.60 9.89
CA TYR A 40 -8.53 3.97 9.58
C TYR A 40 -8.47 4.24 8.06
N VAL A 41 -7.39 3.82 7.41
CA VAL A 41 -7.21 3.89 5.95
C VAL A 41 -8.28 3.10 5.21
N LEU A 42 -8.61 1.89 5.70
CA LEU A 42 -9.69 1.08 5.13
C LEU A 42 -11.06 1.75 5.26
N GLU A 43 -11.34 2.37 6.40
CA GLU A 43 -12.61 3.09 6.59
C GLU A 43 -12.69 4.34 5.71
N THR A 44 -11.58 5.06 5.55
CA THR A 44 -11.47 6.14 4.56
C THR A 44 -11.76 5.63 3.15
N LEU A 45 -11.16 4.50 2.76
CA LEU A 45 -11.40 3.85 1.47
C LEU A 45 -12.88 3.50 1.27
N LYS A 46 -13.55 2.93 2.29
CA LYS A 46 -15.00 2.66 2.28
C LYS A 46 -15.82 3.91 2.03
N ASN A 47 -15.48 4.98 2.72
CA ASN A 47 -16.18 6.26 2.59
C ASN A 47 -16.01 6.86 1.19
N VAL A 48 -14.82 6.74 0.59
CA VAL A 48 -14.56 7.15 -0.80
C VAL A 48 -15.37 6.29 -1.79
N ILE A 49 -15.42 4.98 -1.59
CA ILE A 49 -16.23 4.08 -2.44
C ILE A 49 -17.71 4.44 -2.34
N ALA A 50 -18.19 4.77 -1.15
CA ALA A 50 -19.56 5.21 -0.90
C ALA A 50 -19.87 6.63 -1.41
N GLY A 51 -18.89 7.37 -1.90
CA GLY A 51 -19.05 8.72 -2.44
C GLY A 51 -19.33 9.78 -1.38
N ARG A 52 -18.86 9.60 -0.13
CA ARG A 52 -19.05 10.62 0.92
C ARG A 52 -18.25 11.87 0.60
N GLU A 53 -18.83 13.05 0.88
CA GLU A 53 -18.18 14.35 0.65
C GLU A 53 -16.93 14.51 1.51
N VAL A 54 -17.02 14.16 2.81
CA VAL A 54 -15.89 14.13 3.75
C VAL A 54 -15.59 12.67 4.10
N PRO A 55 -14.59 12.06 3.43
CA PRO A 55 -14.31 10.63 3.61
C PRO A 55 -13.57 10.28 4.89
N LEU A 56 -12.90 11.25 5.56
CA LEU A 56 -12.10 10.99 6.75
C LEU A 56 -12.99 10.59 7.94
N PRO A 57 -12.80 9.39 8.52
CA PRO A 57 -13.52 8.99 9.73
C PRO A 57 -13.03 9.74 10.96
N GLU A 58 -13.79 9.68 12.06
CA GLU A 58 -13.34 10.23 13.34
C GLU A 58 -12.25 9.34 13.98
N ILE A 59 -11.26 10.00 14.60
CA ILE A 59 -10.21 9.30 15.36
C ILE A 59 -10.75 8.99 16.75
N GLY A 60 -10.56 7.73 17.18
CA GLY A 60 -11.02 7.26 18.48
C GLY A 60 -12.36 6.50 18.43
N ASP A 61 -13.18 6.76 17.43
CA ASP A 61 -14.40 5.97 17.23
C ASP A 61 -14.05 4.54 16.82
N ASP A 62 -14.79 3.57 17.40
CA ASP A 62 -14.66 2.14 17.12
C ASP A 62 -13.21 1.66 17.04
N PHE A 63 -12.42 1.97 18.06
CA PHE A 63 -11.00 1.62 18.12
C PHE A 63 -10.78 0.11 17.90
N GLY A 64 -11.58 -0.73 18.55
CA GLY A 64 -11.52 -2.19 18.43
C GLY A 64 -11.84 -2.68 17.02
N GLY A 65 -12.90 -2.14 16.40
CA GLY A 65 -13.28 -2.46 15.04
C GLY A 65 -12.22 -2.05 14.02
N LYS A 66 -11.61 -0.88 14.20
CA LYS A 66 -10.50 -0.43 13.34
C LYS A 66 -9.28 -1.35 13.46
N LEU A 67 -8.95 -1.83 14.68
CA LEU A 67 -7.85 -2.80 14.87
C LEU A 67 -8.10 -4.11 14.13
N ILE A 68 -9.30 -4.68 14.26
CA ILE A 68 -9.66 -5.94 13.59
C ILE A 68 -9.64 -5.77 12.07
N LYS A 69 -10.26 -4.71 11.55
CA LYS A 69 -10.27 -4.39 10.12
C LYS A 69 -8.86 -4.14 9.59
N GLY A 70 -8.03 -3.45 10.35
CA GLY A 70 -6.63 -3.22 10.00
C GLY A 70 -5.81 -4.50 9.98
N LEU A 71 -6.03 -5.41 10.93
CA LEU A 71 -5.41 -6.74 10.94
C LEU A 71 -5.79 -7.53 9.68
N LEU A 72 -7.06 -7.53 9.31
CA LEU A 72 -7.52 -8.22 8.10
C LEU A 72 -6.93 -7.59 6.84
N LEU A 73 -6.85 -6.27 6.77
CA LEU A 73 -6.20 -5.57 5.65
C LEU A 73 -4.69 -5.88 5.59
N TRP A 74 -4.04 -5.99 6.76
CA TRP A 74 -2.64 -6.40 6.86
C TRP A 74 -2.45 -7.83 6.34
N VAL A 75 -3.35 -8.77 6.69
CA VAL A 75 -3.33 -10.15 6.17
C VAL A 75 -3.47 -10.17 4.66
N ILE A 76 -4.42 -9.42 4.08
CA ILE A 76 -4.57 -9.29 2.63
C ILE A 76 -3.24 -8.83 2.02
N THR A 77 -2.70 -7.74 2.53
CA THR A 77 -1.45 -7.16 2.03
C THR A 77 -0.30 -8.15 2.13
N PHE A 78 -0.15 -8.83 3.27
CA PHE A 78 0.88 -9.83 3.50
C PHE A 78 0.80 -10.98 2.47
N VAL A 79 -0.39 -11.52 2.22
CA VAL A 79 -0.57 -12.60 1.24
C VAL A 79 -0.20 -12.15 -0.18
N TYR A 80 -0.56 -10.93 -0.57
CA TYR A 80 -0.17 -10.39 -1.88
C TYR A 80 1.34 -10.15 -2.01
N PHE A 81 2.02 -9.78 -0.91
CA PHE A 81 3.47 -9.60 -0.88
C PHE A 81 4.25 -10.90 -0.63
N LEU A 82 3.57 -12.02 -0.34
CA LEU A 82 4.21 -13.30 -0.06
C LEU A 82 5.16 -13.77 -1.19
N PRO A 83 4.81 -13.69 -2.48
CA PRO A 83 5.74 -14.03 -3.55
C PRO A 83 7.01 -13.17 -3.52
N LEU A 84 6.87 -11.88 -3.20
CA LEU A 84 7.99 -10.95 -3.14
C LEU A 84 8.92 -11.25 -1.95
N THR A 85 8.34 -11.57 -0.79
CA THR A 85 9.13 -11.95 0.39
C THR A 85 9.88 -13.26 0.19
N LEU A 86 9.25 -14.24 -0.47
CA LEU A 86 9.92 -15.49 -0.84
C LEU A 86 11.09 -15.26 -1.80
N LEU A 87 10.91 -14.44 -2.82
CA LEU A 87 11.99 -14.09 -3.75
C LEU A 87 13.14 -13.39 -3.04
N SER A 88 12.86 -12.45 -2.14
CA SER A 88 13.87 -11.73 -1.37
C SER A 88 14.64 -12.68 -0.44
N THR A 89 13.95 -13.62 0.21
CA THR A 89 14.58 -14.62 1.07
C THR A 89 15.48 -15.56 0.26
N CYS A 90 15.02 -16.05 -0.90
CA CYS A 90 15.83 -16.89 -1.79
C CYS A 90 17.09 -16.15 -2.26
N SER A 91 16.95 -14.88 -2.62
CA SER A 91 18.09 -14.04 -3.01
C SER A 91 19.10 -13.89 -1.87
N GLY A 92 18.62 -13.63 -0.65
CA GLY A 92 19.47 -13.44 0.54
C GLY A 92 20.23 -14.69 0.97
N VAL A 93 19.60 -15.88 0.84
CA VAL A 93 20.24 -17.16 1.20
C VAL A 93 21.30 -17.58 0.18
N GLY A 94 21.17 -17.21 -1.09
CA GLY A 94 22.14 -17.58 -2.13
C GLY A 94 23.53 -16.96 -1.91
N SER A 95 23.58 -15.70 -1.48
CA SER A 95 24.85 -14.99 -1.36
C SER A 95 25.86 -15.65 -0.40
N PRO A 96 25.54 -16.02 0.84
CA PRO A 96 26.48 -16.69 1.73
C PRO A 96 26.89 -18.08 1.22
N ILE A 97 26.03 -18.80 0.51
CA ILE A 97 26.37 -20.10 -0.06
C ILE A 97 27.47 -19.96 -1.10
N PHE A 98 27.39 -18.96 -1.96
CA PHE A 98 28.41 -18.74 -2.99
C PHE A 98 29.76 -18.35 -2.38
N THR A 99 29.80 -17.61 -1.27
CA THR A 99 31.05 -17.26 -0.56
C THR A 99 31.72 -18.45 0.09
N GLU A 100 30.99 -19.53 0.41
CA GLU A 100 31.57 -20.74 0.98
C GLU A 100 32.08 -21.75 -0.07
N ILE A 101 31.49 -21.72 -1.30
CA ILE A 101 31.79 -22.72 -2.34
C ILE A 101 32.85 -22.23 -3.31
N ILE A 102 32.98 -20.92 -3.50
CA ILE A 102 33.88 -20.32 -4.50
C ILE A 102 35.04 -19.64 -3.76
N ASP A 103 36.26 -20.15 -3.98
CA ASP A 103 37.46 -19.64 -3.33
C ASP A 103 37.99 -18.30 -3.94
N ASP A 104 37.64 -18.02 -5.19
CA ASP A 104 38.07 -16.82 -5.91
C ASP A 104 37.15 -15.63 -5.60
N PRO A 105 37.62 -14.56 -4.95
CA PRO A 105 36.82 -13.40 -4.60
C PRO A 105 36.19 -12.68 -5.80
N ASP A 106 36.87 -12.63 -6.93
CA ASP A 106 36.40 -11.96 -8.13
C ASP A 106 35.25 -12.78 -8.77
N ALA A 107 35.40 -14.11 -8.80
CA ALA A 107 34.36 -15.01 -9.26
C ALA A 107 33.12 -14.98 -8.33
N VAL A 108 33.32 -14.96 -7.01
CA VAL A 108 32.23 -14.77 -6.03
C VAL A 108 31.44 -13.49 -6.31
N GLY A 109 32.15 -12.36 -6.47
CA GLY A 109 31.53 -11.06 -6.75
C GLY A 109 30.69 -11.08 -8.03
N ALA A 110 31.21 -11.68 -9.09
CA ALA A 110 30.49 -11.82 -10.36
C ALA A 110 29.22 -12.69 -10.24
N VAL A 111 29.32 -13.84 -9.56
CA VAL A 111 28.18 -14.76 -9.36
C VAL A 111 27.10 -14.10 -8.50
N ILE A 112 27.48 -13.46 -7.38
CA ILE A 112 26.52 -12.73 -6.52
C ILE A 112 25.86 -11.57 -7.29
N GLY A 113 26.63 -10.86 -8.12
CA GLY A 113 26.10 -9.77 -8.94
C GLY A 113 25.04 -10.24 -9.92
N VAL A 114 25.29 -11.32 -10.66
CA VAL A 114 24.32 -11.93 -11.60
C VAL A 114 23.10 -12.47 -10.83
N TRP A 115 23.31 -13.20 -9.74
CA TRP A 115 22.26 -13.74 -8.89
C TRP A 115 21.33 -12.66 -8.36
N SER A 116 21.90 -11.65 -7.70
CA SER A 116 21.12 -10.52 -7.14
C SER A 116 20.43 -9.72 -8.23
N GLY A 117 21.06 -9.54 -9.39
CA GLY A 117 20.48 -8.89 -10.55
C GLY A 117 19.26 -9.60 -11.09
N CYS A 118 19.33 -10.94 -11.27
CA CYS A 118 18.21 -11.75 -11.72
C CYS A 118 17.03 -11.68 -10.74
N PHE A 119 17.29 -11.86 -9.45
CA PHE A 119 16.24 -11.78 -8.41
C PHE A 119 15.70 -10.36 -8.27
N GLY A 120 16.54 -9.34 -8.43
CA GLY A 120 16.13 -7.94 -8.45
C GLY A 120 15.16 -7.64 -9.60
N CYS A 121 15.48 -8.04 -10.82
CA CYS A 121 14.59 -7.89 -11.97
C CYS A 121 13.26 -8.62 -11.77
N LEU A 122 13.31 -9.87 -11.28
CA LEU A 122 12.10 -10.65 -11.02
C LEU A 122 11.24 -10.03 -9.93
N SER A 123 11.87 -9.55 -8.85
CA SER A 123 11.19 -8.85 -7.75
C SER A 123 10.52 -7.56 -8.22
N LEU A 124 11.14 -6.83 -9.13
CA LEU A 124 10.57 -5.62 -9.72
C LEU A 124 9.31 -5.95 -10.52
N VAL A 125 9.35 -6.98 -11.36
CA VAL A 125 8.16 -7.42 -12.14
C VAL A 125 7.04 -7.85 -11.21
N VAL A 126 7.33 -8.71 -10.22
CA VAL A 126 6.34 -9.16 -9.24
C VAL A 126 5.79 -8.00 -8.43
N GLY A 127 6.64 -7.06 -8.01
CA GLY A 127 6.24 -5.85 -7.27
C GLY A 127 5.28 -4.96 -8.07
N ILE A 128 5.53 -4.79 -9.36
CA ILE A 128 4.61 -4.05 -10.25
C ILE A 128 3.25 -4.76 -10.33
N VAL A 129 3.25 -6.07 -10.54
CA VAL A 129 2.01 -6.84 -10.63
C VAL A 129 1.21 -6.75 -9.32
N VAL A 130 1.86 -6.94 -8.18
CA VAL A 130 1.22 -6.79 -6.86
C VAL A 130 0.69 -5.38 -6.66
N GLY A 131 1.47 -4.35 -7.00
CA GLY A 131 1.07 -2.95 -6.90
C GLY A 131 -0.14 -2.59 -7.76
N LEU A 132 -0.33 -3.25 -8.90
CA LEU A 132 -1.50 -3.08 -9.77
C LEU A 132 -2.74 -3.84 -9.27
N LEU A 133 -2.57 -4.97 -8.59
CA LEU A 133 -3.68 -5.78 -8.07
C LEU A 133 -4.19 -5.28 -6.72
N LEU A 134 -3.31 -4.77 -5.88
CA LEU A 134 -3.60 -4.39 -4.50
C LEU A 134 -4.74 -3.35 -4.37
N PRO A 135 -4.84 -2.31 -5.22
CA PRO A 135 -5.97 -1.37 -5.19
C PRO A 135 -7.33 -2.04 -5.27
N PHE A 136 -7.45 -3.02 -6.15
CA PHE A 136 -8.71 -3.74 -6.34
C PHE A 136 -9.00 -4.72 -5.20
N ALA A 137 -7.96 -5.39 -4.67
CA ALA A 137 -8.09 -6.30 -3.53
C ALA A 137 -8.57 -5.56 -2.27
N TRP A 138 -7.94 -4.44 -1.94
CA TRP A 138 -8.34 -3.61 -0.80
C TRP A 138 -9.76 -3.06 -0.97
N SER A 139 -10.08 -2.57 -2.17
CA SER A 139 -11.40 -2.00 -2.45
C SER A 139 -12.52 -3.03 -2.42
N LYS A 140 -12.28 -4.26 -2.92
CA LYS A 140 -13.23 -5.35 -2.80
C LYS A 140 -13.50 -5.73 -1.35
N TYR A 141 -12.45 -5.84 -0.55
CA TYR A 141 -12.61 -6.06 0.89
C TYR A 141 -13.33 -4.89 1.57
N ALA A 142 -12.96 -3.65 1.23
CA ALA A 142 -13.61 -2.45 1.77
C ALA A 142 -15.10 -2.39 1.47
N GLU A 143 -15.54 -2.81 0.28
CA GLU A 143 -16.95 -2.79 -0.12
C GLU A 143 -17.78 -3.88 0.54
N THR A 144 -17.22 -5.09 0.68
CA THR A 144 -17.99 -6.28 1.06
C THR A 144 -17.84 -6.70 2.50
N ASP A 145 -16.81 -6.21 3.20
CA ASP A 145 -16.35 -6.69 4.51
C ASP A 145 -16.02 -8.20 4.53
N GLN A 146 -15.86 -8.84 3.36
CA GLN A 146 -15.56 -10.25 3.23
C GLN A 146 -14.12 -10.47 2.78
N LEU A 147 -13.31 -11.08 3.63
CA LEU A 147 -11.89 -11.35 3.35
C LEU A 147 -11.69 -12.15 2.05
N GLY A 148 -12.57 -13.13 1.78
CA GLY A 148 -12.52 -13.97 0.60
C GLY A 148 -12.66 -13.22 -0.73
N GLU A 149 -13.36 -12.09 -0.74
CA GLU A 149 -13.54 -11.25 -1.94
C GLU A 149 -12.21 -10.62 -2.39
N ALA A 150 -11.32 -10.30 -1.45
CA ALA A 150 -10.00 -9.77 -1.75
C ALA A 150 -9.07 -10.79 -2.46
N PHE A 151 -9.41 -12.07 -2.42
CA PHE A 151 -8.62 -13.15 -3.02
C PHE A 151 -9.28 -13.75 -4.27
N LYS A 152 -10.37 -13.19 -4.77
CA LYS A 152 -10.98 -13.58 -6.04
C LYS A 152 -10.15 -13.05 -7.22
N LEU A 153 -8.95 -13.60 -7.40
CA LEU A 153 -7.96 -13.15 -8.39
C LEU A 153 -8.53 -13.01 -9.80
N GLY A 154 -9.40 -13.93 -10.23
CA GLY A 154 -10.02 -13.87 -11.56
C GLY A 154 -10.84 -12.59 -11.77
N GLN A 155 -11.60 -12.16 -10.76
CA GLN A 155 -12.39 -10.92 -10.84
C GLN A 155 -11.49 -9.69 -10.76
N ILE A 156 -10.49 -9.71 -9.86
CA ILE A 156 -9.52 -8.62 -9.69
C ILE A 156 -8.72 -8.43 -10.98
N PHE A 157 -8.27 -9.52 -11.60
CA PHE A 157 -7.56 -9.47 -12.88
C PHE A 157 -8.45 -8.95 -14.02
N GLY A 158 -9.72 -9.33 -14.03
CA GLY A 158 -10.72 -8.80 -14.98
C GLY A 158 -10.88 -7.28 -14.84
N MET A 159 -11.01 -6.77 -13.60
CA MET A 159 -11.08 -5.34 -13.33
C MET A 159 -9.80 -4.61 -13.74
N LEU A 160 -8.62 -5.19 -13.42
CA LEU A 160 -7.34 -4.63 -13.81
C LEU A 160 -7.20 -4.56 -15.34
N LYS A 161 -7.50 -5.64 -16.06
CA LYS A 161 -7.39 -5.71 -17.53
C LYS A 161 -8.17 -4.60 -18.23
N ASN A 162 -9.38 -4.31 -17.73
CA ASN A 162 -10.24 -3.27 -18.28
C ASN A 162 -9.83 -1.85 -17.86
N ASN A 163 -8.99 -1.71 -16.83
CA ASN A 163 -8.59 -0.43 -16.25
C ASN A 163 -7.07 -0.29 -16.05
N ILE A 164 -6.27 -0.92 -16.92
CA ILE A 164 -4.81 -0.96 -16.75
C ILE A 164 -4.17 0.44 -16.78
N GLY A 165 -4.62 1.33 -17.65
CA GLY A 165 -4.11 2.70 -17.72
C GLY A 165 -4.34 3.48 -16.42
N PRO A 166 -5.58 3.59 -15.92
CA PRO A 166 -5.86 4.17 -14.60
C PRO A 166 -5.10 3.51 -13.45
N ALA A 167 -4.92 2.18 -13.47
CA ALA A 167 -4.18 1.46 -12.44
C ALA A 167 -2.68 1.82 -12.44
N ILE A 168 -2.06 1.96 -13.61
CA ILE A 168 -0.68 2.43 -13.74
C ILE A 168 -0.54 3.86 -13.20
N ILE A 169 -1.47 4.75 -13.52
CA ILE A 169 -1.46 6.11 -12.99
C ILE A 169 -1.53 6.10 -11.45
N VAL A 170 -2.41 5.30 -10.86
CA VAL A 170 -2.51 5.15 -9.40
C VAL A 170 -1.20 4.61 -8.80
N LEU A 171 -0.59 3.62 -9.43
CA LEU A 171 0.70 3.07 -9.00
C LEU A 171 1.80 4.15 -9.00
N LEU A 172 1.89 4.93 -10.08
CA LEU A 172 2.88 6.00 -10.19
C LEU A 172 2.63 7.14 -9.19
N VAL A 173 1.38 7.57 -9.04
CA VAL A 173 1.03 8.65 -8.08
C VAL A 173 1.29 8.19 -6.64
N ASN A 174 0.97 6.94 -6.29
CA ASN A 174 1.32 6.37 -4.98
C ASN A 174 2.83 6.33 -4.74
N GLY A 175 3.59 5.90 -5.75
CA GLY A 175 5.05 5.91 -5.68
C GLY A 175 5.61 7.32 -5.44
N LEU A 176 5.12 8.30 -6.20
CA LEU A 176 5.51 9.70 -6.04
C LEU A 176 5.09 10.28 -4.68
N ALA A 177 3.89 9.96 -4.20
CA ALA A 177 3.41 10.39 -2.89
C ALA A 177 4.29 9.81 -1.77
N GLY A 178 4.66 8.53 -1.86
CA GLY A 178 5.58 7.88 -0.93
C GLY A 178 6.98 8.49 -0.94
N LEU A 179 7.54 8.77 -2.12
CA LEU A 179 8.81 9.45 -2.26
C LEU A 179 8.77 10.88 -1.68
N ALA A 180 7.72 11.64 -1.97
CA ALA A 180 7.53 12.98 -1.41
C ALA A 180 7.41 12.91 0.12
N ALA A 181 6.66 11.94 0.66
CA ALA A 181 6.53 11.73 2.10
C ALA A 181 7.89 11.41 2.75
N MET A 182 8.72 10.59 2.09
CA MET A 182 10.06 10.27 2.57
C MET A 182 10.97 11.51 2.56
N ILE A 183 11.01 12.28 1.48
CA ILE A 183 11.87 13.47 1.35
C ILE A 183 11.44 14.52 2.38
N VAL A 184 10.17 14.90 2.40
CA VAL A 184 9.65 15.93 3.32
C VAL A 184 9.79 15.50 4.77
N GLY A 185 9.47 14.24 5.08
CA GLY A 185 9.60 13.69 6.42
C GLY A 185 11.03 13.63 6.93
N SER A 186 12.01 13.37 6.04
CA SER A 186 13.43 13.36 6.39
C SER A 186 13.97 14.75 6.72
N ILE A 187 13.51 15.78 6.02
CA ILE A 187 13.89 17.19 6.28
C ILE A 187 13.49 17.60 7.70
N LEU A 188 12.38 17.08 8.22
CA LEU A 188 11.89 17.33 9.57
C LEU A 188 12.53 16.40 10.62
N CYS A 189 13.82 16.12 10.49
CA CYS A 189 14.63 15.30 11.43
C CYS A 189 14.06 13.89 11.69
N GLY A 190 13.38 13.30 10.71
CA GLY A 190 12.80 11.97 10.83
C GLY A 190 11.45 11.90 11.56
N ILE A 191 11.16 12.81 12.48
CA ILE A 191 9.84 12.88 13.16
C ILE A 191 8.73 13.16 12.14
N GLY A 192 9.03 13.96 11.13
CA GLY A 192 8.11 14.28 10.04
C GLY A 192 7.67 13.05 9.24
N LEU A 193 8.49 12.00 9.16
CA LEU A 193 8.15 10.76 8.44
C LEU A 193 6.83 10.14 8.91
N ILE A 194 6.57 10.19 10.20
CA ILE A 194 5.38 9.62 10.83
C ILE A 194 4.11 10.26 10.24
N PHE A 195 4.10 11.59 10.18
CA PHE A 195 2.95 12.35 9.69
C PHE A 195 2.83 12.31 8.18
N THR A 196 3.96 12.40 7.47
CA THR A 196 3.97 12.37 6.01
C THR A 196 3.60 11.00 5.44
N PHE A 197 4.03 9.91 6.09
CA PHE A 197 3.60 8.56 5.71
C PHE A 197 2.11 8.32 6.01
N PHE A 198 1.61 8.78 7.14
CA PHE A 198 0.18 8.69 7.44
C PHE A 198 -0.64 9.45 6.37
N TYR A 199 -0.23 10.67 6.04
CA TYR A 199 -0.85 11.46 4.98
C TYR A 199 -0.82 10.71 3.62
N ALA A 200 0.32 10.14 3.25
CA ALA A 200 0.45 9.37 2.00
C ALA A 200 -0.47 8.14 1.97
N GLN A 201 -0.69 7.47 3.11
CA GLN A 201 -1.65 6.37 3.20
C GLN A 201 -3.10 6.84 2.98
N LEU A 202 -3.47 8.02 3.44
CA LEU A 202 -4.78 8.61 3.16
C LEU A 202 -4.95 8.92 1.67
N VAL A 203 -3.93 9.50 1.03
CA VAL A 203 -3.91 9.69 -0.43
C VAL A 203 -4.10 8.36 -1.16
N THR A 204 -3.42 7.30 -0.71
CA THR A 204 -3.58 5.94 -1.24
C THR A 204 -5.02 5.43 -1.14
N ALA A 205 -5.67 5.63 0.02
CA ALA A 205 -7.06 5.22 0.22
C ALA A 205 -7.99 5.89 -0.80
N PHE A 206 -7.82 7.19 -1.02
CA PHE A 206 -8.63 7.92 -1.99
C PHE A 206 -8.40 7.42 -3.43
N LEU A 207 -7.15 7.27 -3.83
CA LEU A 207 -6.79 6.80 -5.17
C LEU A 207 -7.34 5.40 -5.45
N TYR A 208 -7.28 4.49 -4.48
CA TYR A 208 -7.80 3.13 -4.60
C TYR A 208 -9.33 3.14 -4.73
N GLY A 209 -10.03 3.92 -3.91
CA GLY A 209 -11.48 4.06 -3.99
C GLY A 209 -11.96 4.68 -5.32
N ALA A 210 -11.28 5.74 -5.77
CA ALA A 210 -11.59 6.39 -7.03
C ALA A 210 -11.33 5.48 -8.24
N LEU A 211 -10.24 4.70 -8.22
CA LEU A 211 -9.94 3.69 -9.24
C LEU A 211 -11.02 2.60 -9.26
N TYR A 212 -11.41 2.11 -8.10
CA TYR A 212 -12.41 1.05 -7.97
C TYR A 212 -13.79 1.51 -8.46
N ASN A 213 -14.24 2.71 -8.10
CA ASN A 213 -15.50 3.28 -8.58
C ASN A 213 -15.50 3.43 -10.11
N LYS A 214 -14.36 3.86 -10.69
CA LYS A 214 -14.22 3.90 -12.14
C LYS A 214 -14.29 2.52 -12.76
N ALA A 215 -13.64 1.52 -12.17
CA ALA A 215 -13.66 0.15 -12.67
C ALA A 215 -15.06 -0.47 -12.62
N LYS A 216 -15.86 -0.19 -11.58
CA LYS A 216 -17.25 -0.61 -11.49
C LYS A 216 -18.12 -0.02 -12.61
N ALA A 217 -17.94 1.27 -12.89
CA ALA A 217 -18.68 1.95 -13.95
C ALA A 217 -18.35 1.43 -15.36
N THR A 218 -17.22 0.75 -15.55
CA THR A 218 -16.81 0.19 -16.84
C THR A 218 -17.38 -1.23 -17.06
N VAL A 219 -17.83 -1.90 -16.00
CA VAL A 219 -18.38 -3.28 -16.04
C VAL A 219 -19.90 -3.30 -16.13
N LEU A 220 -20.58 -2.19 -15.83
CA LEU A 220 -22.02 -1.97 -16.02
C LEU A 220 -22.30 -1.44 -17.43
#